data_2fd8a541432d69fca74fa2c9c79b4732
#
_entry.id   2fd8a541432d69fca74fa2c9c79b4732
#
_cell.length_a   1.000
_cell.length_b   1.000
_cell.length_c   1.000
_cell.angle_alpha   90.00
_cell.angle_beta   90.00
_cell.angle_gamma   90.00
#
_symmetry.space_group_name_H-M   'P 1'
#
loop_
_entity.id
_entity.type
_entity.pdbx_description
1 polymer ?
#
loop_
_entity_poly.entity_id
_entity_poly.type
_entity_poly.pdbx_seq_one_letter_code
_entity_poly.pdbx_strand_id
1 'polypeptide(L)'
;MISVKEKLNFDNLPKHVAIIMDGNGRWAKSQNKERTFGHKNAIKAVREAISACNEAGIPYLTLYTFSTENWNRPAEEVDTLMDLLSSTLLQEAEEIFSRGIRIRAIGDLEALPEHVRNQLYNIMELTKNNTKGNLTLALSYGSQKEILNAVKELCKKVKNGDINENDIDEHLFEQHLYTKELPPVDLLIRTSGEARVSNFMLWQIAYAEMQFIDVLWPDFTKETFFQCILDYQTKERRFGKISEQLENK
;
A
#
# COMPACT_ATOMS: atom_id res chain seq x y z
N MET A 1 5.86 -6.66 -31.13
CA MET A 1 6.01 -7.47 -29.90
C MET A 1 4.72 -7.32 -29.12
N ILE A 2 4.14 -8.42 -28.63
CA ILE A 2 2.96 -8.41 -27.78
C ILE A 2 3.34 -7.72 -26.46
N SER A 3 2.57 -6.75 -25.98
CA SER A 3 2.86 -6.07 -24.70
C SER A 3 2.71 -7.04 -23.51
N VAL A 4 3.36 -6.75 -22.39
CA VAL A 4 3.23 -7.59 -21.18
C VAL A 4 1.78 -7.62 -20.71
N LYS A 5 1.07 -6.49 -20.79
CA LYS A 5 -0.35 -6.38 -20.45
C LYS A 5 -1.23 -7.34 -21.26
N GLU A 6 -0.98 -7.51 -22.55
CA GLU A 6 -1.77 -8.41 -23.42
C GLU A 6 -1.62 -9.90 -23.08
N LYS A 7 -0.62 -10.25 -22.26
CA LYS A 7 -0.40 -11.61 -21.77
C LYS A 7 -1.13 -11.91 -20.47
N LEU A 8 -1.72 -10.91 -19.81
CA LEU A 8 -2.41 -11.08 -18.55
C LEU A 8 -3.69 -11.91 -18.73
N ASN A 9 -3.91 -12.84 -17.82
CA ASN A 9 -5.21 -13.46 -17.63
C ASN A 9 -6.08 -12.59 -16.72
N PHE A 10 -7.05 -11.89 -17.26
CA PHE A 10 -7.90 -10.96 -16.53
C PHE A 10 -8.90 -11.66 -15.56
N ASP A 11 -9.08 -12.98 -15.68
CA ASP A 11 -9.90 -13.76 -14.74
C ASP A 11 -9.13 -14.18 -13.48
N ASN A 12 -7.78 -14.03 -13.48
CA ASN A 12 -6.91 -14.39 -12.36
C ASN A 12 -6.05 -13.21 -11.91
N LEU A 13 -6.68 -12.12 -11.52
CA LEU A 13 -6.01 -10.92 -11.03
C LEU A 13 -6.01 -10.87 -9.49
N PRO A 14 -4.96 -10.31 -8.86
CA PRO A 14 -5.02 -9.97 -7.45
C PRO A 14 -6.08 -8.90 -7.21
N LYS A 15 -6.86 -9.01 -6.15
CA LYS A 15 -7.81 -7.96 -5.75
C LYS A 15 -7.12 -6.79 -5.07
N HIS A 16 -6.05 -7.07 -4.31
CA HIS A 16 -5.32 -6.07 -3.56
C HIS A 16 -3.81 -6.23 -3.75
N VAL A 17 -3.19 -5.20 -4.33
CA VAL A 17 -1.73 -5.10 -4.45
C VAL A 17 -1.21 -4.08 -3.45
N ALA A 18 -0.18 -4.47 -2.68
CA ALA A 18 0.54 -3.59 -1.77
C ALA A 18 1.98 -3.40 -2.24
N ILE A 19 2.51 -2.16 -2.18
CA ILE A 19 3.87 -1.86 -2.68
C ILE A 19 4.70 -1.17 -1.61
N ILE A 20 5.89 -1.74 -1.34
CA ILE A 20 6.95 -1.09 -0.58
C ILE A 20 7.87 -0.37 -1.56
N MET A 21 7.79 0.95 -1.59
CA MET A 21 8.46 1.85 -2.53
C MET A 21 9.90 2.14 -2.09
N ASP A 22 10.78 1.16 -2.24
CA ASP A 22 12.18 1.25 -1.80
C ASP A 22 13.14 1.55 -2.95
N GLY A 23 14.29 2.17 -2.62
CA GLY A 23 15.37 2.44 -3.56
C GLY A 23 15.56 3.91 -3.96
N ASN A 24 14.72 4.85 -3.51
CA ASN A 24 14.82 6.27 -3.86
C ASN A 24 16.19 6.87 -3.60
N GLY A 25 16.76 6.60 -2.42
CA GLY A 25 18.08 7.12 -2.03
C GLY A 25 19.23 6.48 -2.83
N ARG A 26 19.14 5.17 -3.13
CA ARG A 26 20.13 4.46 -3.96
C ARG A 26 20.11 4.98 -5.40
N TRP A 27 18.92 5.20 -5.94
CA TRP A 27 18.73 5.78 -7.26
C TRP A 27 19.32 7.19 -7.36
N ALA A 28 19.08 8.07 -6.38
CA ALA A 28 19.68 9.39 -6.34
C ALA A 28 21.21 9.32 -6.27
N LYS A 29 21.75 8.43 -5.42
CA LYS A 29 23.20 8.23 -5.29
C LYS A 29 23.85 7.74 -6.59
N SER A 30 23.20 6.87 -7.35
CA SER A 30 23.71 6.40 -8.66
C SER A 30 23.84 7.55 -9.67
N GLN A 31 23.13 8.65 -9.47
CA GLN A 31 23.18 9.86 -10.30
C GLN A 31 23.99 11.01 -9.65
N ASN A 32 24.74 10.71 -8.59
CA ASN A 32 25.50 11.71 -7.82
C ASN A 32 24.62 12.86 -7.30
N LYS A 33 23.38 12.55 -6.88
CA LYS A 33 22.40 13.47 -6.32
C LYS A 33 22.09 13.15 -4.87
N GLU A 34 21.57 14.16 -4.15
CA GLU A 34 21.08 14.00 -2.79
C GLU A 34 19.85 13.09 -2.73
N ARG A 35 19.60 12.49 -1.58
CA ARG A 35 18.52 11.53 -1.34
C ARG A 35 17.13 12.11 -1.66
N THR A 36 16.92 13.40 -1.35
CA THR A 36 15.67 14.12 -1.64
C THR A 36 15.35 14.19 -3.13
N PHE A 37 16.36 14.22 -3.99
CA PHE A 37 16.17 14.15 -5.45
C PHE A 37 15.49 12.85 -5.89
N GLY A 38 15.84 11.72 -5.25
CA GLY A 38 15.20 10.43 -5.52
C GLY A 38 13.71 10.42 -5.14
N HIS A 39 13.37 11.04 -4.00
CA HIS A 39 11.98 11.13 -3.56
C HIS A 39 11.12 11.99 -4.51
N LYS A 40 11.65 13.09 -5.03
CA LYS A 40 10.94 13.92 -6.04
C LYS A 40 10.68 13.15 -7.34
N ASN A 41 11.63 12.31 -7.77
CA ASN A 41 11.46 11.50 -8.99
C ASN A 41 10.58 10.26 -8.77
N ALA A 42 10.36 9.85 -7.54
CA ALA A 42 9.47 8.74 -7.16
C ALA A 42 8.01 8.95 -7.56
N ILE A 43 7.56 10.21 -7.70
CA ILE A 43 6.16 10.55 -8.04
C ILE A 43 5.76 9.95 -9.39
N LYS A 44 6.68 9.94 -10.38
CA LYS A 44 6.42 9.31 -11.67
C LYS A 44 6.06 7.83 -11.50
N ALA A 45 6.82 7.09 -10.71
CA ALA A 45 6.56 5.67 -10.46
C ALA A 45 5.23 5.44 -9.72
N VAL A 46 4.82 6.37 -8.82
CA VAL A 46 3.49 6.34 -8.20
C VAL A 46 2.39 6.43 -9.26
N ARG A 47 2.49 7.38 -10.21
CA ARG A 47 1.54 7.53 -11.32
C ARG A 47 1.50 6.28 -12.21
N GLU A 48 2.67 5.69 -12.51
CA GLU A 48 2.78 4.44 -13.28
C GLU A 48 2.07 3.29 -12.58
N ALA A 49 2.29 3.10 -11.26
CA ALA A 49 1.64 2.06 -10.47
C ALA A 49 0.11 2.24 -10.41
N ILE A 50 -0.37 3.46 -10.14
CA ILE A 50 -1.81 3.78 -10.11
C ILE A 50 -2.44 3.51 -11.47
N SER A 51 -1.78 3.95 -12.55
CA SER A 51 -2.29 3.77 -13.91
C SER A 51 -2.32 2.30 -14.31
N ALA A 52 -1.26 1.54 -14.01
CA ALA A 52 -1.20 0.10 -14.30
C ALA A 52 -2.27 -0.69 -13.53
N CYS A 53 -2.47 -0.36 -12.26
CA CYS A 53 -3.49 -0.96 -11.41
C CYS A 53 -4.90 -0.73 -12.00
N ASN A 54 -5.21 0.52 -12.38
CA ASN A 54 -6.48 0.87 -12.99
C ASN A 54 -6.66 0.22 -14.38
N GLU A 55 -5.61 0.19 -15.21
CA GLU A 55 -5.64 -0.44 -16.55
C GLU A 55 -5.81 -1.95 -16.50
N ALA A 56 -5.31 -2.61 -15.44
CA ALA A 56 -5.51 -4.04 -15.19
C ALA A 56 -6.88 -4.35 -14.57
N GLY A 57 -7.60 -3.33 -14.07
CA GLY A 57 -8.86 -3.54 -13.35
C GLY A 57 -8.69 -4.06 -11.93
N ILE A 58 -7.52 -3.84 -11.32
CA ILE A 58 -7.23 -4.22 -9.92
C ILE A 58 -7.84 -3.17 -8.99
N PRO A 59 -8.77 -3.55 -8.09
CA PRO A 59 -9.59 -2.57 -7.37
C PRO A 59 -8.87 -1.90 -6.18
N TYR A 60 -7.82 -2.51 -5.61
CA TYR A 60 -7.13 -1.97 -4.42
C TYR A 60 -5.63 -1.91 -4.61
N LEU A 61 -5.06 -0.73 -4.38
CA LEU A 61 -3.62 -0.48 -4.34
C LEU A 61 -3.26 0.19 -3.02
N THR A 62 -2.33 -0.38 -2.25
CA THR A 62 -1.79 0.24 -1.04
C THR A 62 -0.31 0.56 -1.23
N LEU A 63 0.08 1.80 -0.98
CA LEU A 63 1.45 2.28 -1.08
C LEU A 63 2.04 2.57 0.31
N TYR A 64 3.21 2.00 0.62
CA TYR A 64 3.95 2.29 1.85
C TYR A 64 4.68 3.62 1.71
N THR A 65 4.00 4.71 2.04
CA THR A 65 4.45 6.08 1.75
C THR A 65 5.37 6.61 2.84
N PHE A 66 5.02 6.38 4.13
CA PHE A 66 5.82 6.83 5.26
C PHE A 66 5.62 5.91 6.47
N SER A 67 6.70 5.25 6.92
CA SER A 67 6.63 4.34 8.06
C SER A 67 6.82 5.06 9.39
N THR A 68 6.38 4.42 10.50
CA THR A 68 6.67 4.92 11.87
C THR A 68 8.15 5.06 12.13
N GLU A 69 8.98 4.18 11.56
CA GLU A 69 10.44 4.22 11.71
C GLU A 69 11.08 5.39 10.96
N ASN A 70 10.41 5.95 9.95
CA ASN A 70 10.92 7.08 9.17
C ASN A 70 10.99 8.38 9.99
N TRP A 71 10.24 8.49 11.10
CA TRP A 71 10.38 9.61 12.03
C TRP A 71 11.77 9.70 12.69
N ASN A 72 12.54 8.61 12.71
CA ASN A 72 13.92 8.58 13.22
C ASN A 72 14.96 9.12 12.23
N ARG A 73 14.56 9.56 11.04
CA ARG A 73 15.42 10.18 10.05
C ARG A 73 15.78 11.61 10.47
N PRO A 74 16.84 12.23 9.88
CA PRO A 74 17.13 13.65 10.11
C PRO A 74 15.89 14.52 9.86
N ALA A 75 15.67 15.51 10.72
CA ALA A 75 14.47 16.37 10.68
C ALA A 75 14.28 17.03 9.30
N GLU A 76 15.35 17.53 8.68
CA GLU A 76 15.32 18.14 7.35
C GLU A 76 14.82 17.15 6.26
N GLU A 77 15.15 15.85 6.37
CA GLU A 77 14.64 14.83 5.44
C GLU A 77 13.15 14.61 5.69
N VAL A 78 12.74 14.51 6.95
CA VAL A 78 11.32 14.33 7.32
C VAL A 78 10.48 15.51 6.84
N ASP A 79 10.90 16.73 7.10
CA ASP A 79 10.20 17.95 6.67
C ASP A 79 10.06 17.99 5.14
N THR A 80 11.15 17.71 4.42
CA THR A 80 11.13 17.64 2.95
C THR A 80 10.14 16.57 2.44
N LEU A 81 10.07 15.42 3.10
CA LEU A 81 9.12 14.36 2.71
C LEU A 81 7.66 14.76 2.98
N MET A 82 7.39 15.46 4.08
CA MET A 82 6.05 15.95 4.42
C MET A 82 5.61 17.04 3.43
N ASP A 83 6.49 17.99 3.09
CA ASP A 83 6.21 19.01 2.08
C ASP A 83 5.97 18.40 0.69
N LEU A 84 6.77 17.39 0.32
CA LEU A 84 6.60 16.66 -0.93
C LEU A 84 5.27 15.92 -0.97
N LEU A 85 4.89 15.25 0.12
CA LEU A 85 3.59 14.58 0.23
C LEU A 85 2.45 15.58 0.09
N SER A 86 2.51 16.70 0.81
CA SER A 86 1.52 17.77 0.78
C SER A 86 1.34 18.32 -0.64
N SER A 87 2.46 18.71 -1.28
CA SER A 87 2.42 19.25 -2.65
C SER A 87 1.92 18.23 -3.68
N THR A 88 2.30 16.96 -3.53
CA THR A 88 1.85 15.88 -4.42
C THR A 88 0.34 15.64 -4.27
N LEU A 89 -0.19 15.61 -3.04
CA LEU A 89 -1.63 15.45 -2.81
C LEU A 89 -2.43 16.57 -3.50
N LEU A 90 -1.94 17.81 -3.46
CA LEU A 90 -2.58 18.94 -4.15
C LEU A 90 -2.53 18.80 -5.68
N GLN A 91 -1.36 18.46 -6.22
CA GLN A 91 -1.15 18.39 -7.67
C GLN A 91 -1.92 17.23 -8.31
N GLU A 92 -2.05 16.10 -7.61
CA GLU A 92 -2.69 14.89 -8.14
C GLU A 92 -4.20 14.81 -7.86
N ALA A 93 -4.74 15.71 -7.01
CA ALA A 93 -6.12 15.62 -6.53
C ALA A 93 -7.15 15.57 -7.66
N GLU A 94 -7.05 16.49 -8.65
CA GLU A 94 -8.00 16.58 -9.76
C GLU A 94 -7.91 15.36 -10.69
N GLU A 95 -6.70 14.89 -10.98
CA GLU A 95 -6.48 13.73 -11.83
C GLU A 95 -7.04 12.46 -11.19
N ILE A 96 -6.76 12.25 -9.91
CA ILE A 96 -7.26 11.10 -9.14
C ILE A 96 -8.78 11.13 -9.07
N PHE A 97 -9.37 12.30 -8.81
CA PHE A 97 -10.83 12.49 -8.80
C PHE A 97 -11.46 12.17 -10.15
N SER A 98 -10.91 12.73 -11.25
CA SER A 98 -11.43 12.53 -12.61
C SER A 98 -11.34 11.08 -13.08
N ARG A 99 -10.34 10.34 -12.63
CA ARG A 99 -10.18 8.91 -12.88
C ARG A 99 -11.15 8.03 -12.07
N GLY A 100 -11.90 8.61 -11.14
CA GLY A 100 -12.85 7.88 -10.28
C GLY A 100 -12.17 7.02 -9.21
N ILE A 101 -10.94 7.37 -8.80
CA ILE A 101 -10.18 6.64 -7.77
C ILE A 101 -10.49 7.25 -6.41
N ARG A 102 -10.83 6.41 -5.43
CA ARG A 102 -11.02 6.79 -4.04
C ARG A 102 -9.68 6.77 -3.30
N ILE A 103 -9.32 7.89 -2.66
CA ILE A 103 -8.17 7.98 -1.74
C ILE A 103 -8.57 7.53 -0.35
N ARG A 104 -7.72 6.71 0.26
CA ARG A 104 -7.78 6.30 1.67
C ARG A 104 -6.41 6.50 2.31
N ALA A 105 -6.38 6.56 3.62
CA ALA A 105 -5.13 6.57 4.39
C ALA A 105 -5.24 5.64 5.59
N ILE A 106 -4.13 4.99 5.94
CA ILE A 106 -3.97 4.14 7.11
C ILE A 106 -2.71 4.54 7.87
N GLY A 107 -2.73 4.38 9.19
CA GLY A 107 -1.63 4.68 10.09
C GLY A 107 -2.01 5.71 11.17
N ASP A 108 -0.99 6.26 11.84
CA ASP A 108 -1.16 7.30 12.84
C ASP A 108 -1.19 8.68 12.17
N LEU A 109 -2.37 9.04 11.63
CA LEU A 109 -2.54 10.28 10.87
C LEU A 109 -2.43 11.53 11.75
N GLU A 110 -2.69 11.41 13.06
CA GLU A 110 -2.56 12.52 13.99
C GLU A 110 -1.09 12.91 14.25
N ALA A 111 -0.14 12.02 13.98
CA ALA A 111 1.28 12.32 14.05
C ALA A 111 1.78 13.17 12.85
N LEU A 112 0.98 13.31 11.79
CA LEU A 112 1.34 14.11 10.61
C LEU A 112 1.24 15.62 10.93
N PRO A 113 2.09 16.47 10.32
CA PRO A 113 1.94 17.92 10.38
C PRO A 113 0.52 18.34 9.95
N GLU A 114 -0.02 19.35 10.60
CA GLU A 114 -1.41 19.79 10.40
C GLU A 114 -1.72 20.11 8.92
N HIS A 115 -0.82 20.79 8.22
CA HIS A 115 -1.01 21.14 6.82
C HIS A 115 -1.10 19.90 5.91
N VAL A 116 -0.32 18.86 6.17
CA VAL A 116 -0.37 17.57 5.44
C VAL A 116 -1.68 16.85 5.73
N ARG A 117 -2.04 16.78 7.00
CA ARG A 117 -3.26 16.13 7.47
C ARG A 117 -4.52 16.77 6.88
N ASN A 118 -4.60 18.09 6.90
CA ASN A 118 -5.73 18.83 6.33
C ASN A 118 -5.88 18.56 4.82
N GLN A 119 -4.79 18.53 4.07
CA GLN A 119 -4.84 18.21 2.64
C GLN A 119 -5.23 16.77 2.38
N LEU A 120 -4.71 15.83 3.18
CA LEU A 120 -5.08 14.43 3.09
C LEU A 120 -6.59 14.24 3.32
N TYR A 121 -7.14 14.84 4.36
CA TYR A 121 -8.59 14.77 4.64
C TYR A 121 -9.42 15.42 3.52
N ASN A 122 -8.98 16.56 2.98
CA ASN A 122 -9.66 17.21 1.86
C ASN A 122 -9.74 16.31 0.61
N ILE A 123 -8.64 15.64 0.23
CA ILE A 123 -8.65 14.74 -0.94
C ILE A 123 -9.44 13.46 -0.67
N MET A 124 -9.40 12.93 0.57
CA MET A 124 -10.21 11.78 0.96
C MET A 124 -11.70 12.13 0.88
N GLU A 125 -12.11 13.30 1.35
CA GLU A 125 -13.49 13.77 1.24
C GLU A 125 -13.92 14.02 -0.20
N LEU A 126 -13.08 14.68 -1.00
CA LEU A 126 -13.30 14.91 -2.43
C LEU A 126 -13.57 13.60 -3.18
N THR A 127 -12.81 12.55 -2.87
CA THR A 127 -12.83 11.28 -3.61
C THR A 127 -13.70 10.19 -2.96
N LYS A 128 -14.38 10.45 -1.86
CA LYS A 128 -15.11 9.43 -1.07
C LYS A 128 -16.16 8.64 -1.85
N ASN A 129 -16.76 9.26 -2.86
CA ASN A 129 -17.80 8.66 -3.69
C ASN A 129 -17.26 7.99 -4.97
N ASN A 130 -15.95 8.02 -5.18
CA ASN A 130 -15.31 7.36 -6.32
C ASN A 130 -15.32 5.83 -6.14
N THR A 131 -15.54 5.09 -7.23
CA THR A 131 -15.78 3.64 -7.20
C THR A 131 -14.93 2.83 -8.18
N LYS A 132 -14.14 3.47 -9.05
CA LYS A 132 -13.35 2.76 -10.08
C LYS A 132 -12.08 2.10 -9.53
N GLY A 133 -11.59 2.55 -8.37
CA GLY A 133 -10.42 1.99 -7.71
C GLY A 133 -10.20 2.62 -6.35
N ASN A 134 -9.40 1.98 -5.51
CA ASN A 134 -9.03 2.48 -4.19
C ASN A 134 -7.50 2.59 -4.11
N LEU A 135 -7.01 3.77 -3.83
CA LEU A 135 -5.62 4.03 -3.49
C LEU A 135 -5.51 4.31 -2.00
N THR A 136 -4.79 3.45 -1.30
CA THR A 136 -4.54 3.60 0.13
C THR A 136 -3.09 4.04 0.36
N LEU A 137 -2.91 5.14 1.08
CA LEU A 137 -1.60 5.64 1.49
C LEU A 137 -1.33 5.21 2.93
N ALA A 138 -0.30 4.40 3.15
CA ALA A 138 0.15 4.04 4.50
C ALA A 138 1.12 5.13 5.00
N LEU A 139 0.65 5.97 5.94
CA LEU A 139 1.29 7.18 6.43
C LEU A 139 1.49 7.10 7.94
N SER A 140 2.72 7.37 8.41
CA SER A 140 3.08 7.14 9.82
C SER A 140 2.63 5.74 10.28
N TYR A 141 2.77 4.76 9.36
CA TYR A 141 2.24 3.43 9.50
C TYR A 141 3.30 2.44 9.99
N GLY A 142 2.90 1.55 10.87
CA GLY A 142 3.66 0.38 11.27
C GLY A 142 2.70 -0.68 11.79
N SER A 143 2.77 -1.91 11.24
CA SER A 143 1.80 -2.96 11.55
C SER A 143 1.79 -3.38 13.01
N GLN A 144 2.97 -3.41 13.67
CA GLN A 144 3.02 -3.70 15.10
C GLN A 144 2.24 -2.66 15.94
N LYS A 145 2.31 -1.37 15.56
CA LYS A 145 1.52 -0.30 16.22
C LYS A 145 0.03 -0.45 15.93
N GLU A 146 -0.34 -0.78 14.70
CA GLU A 146 -1.72 -1.06 14.31
C GLU A 146 -2.31 -2.19 15.15
N ILE A 147 -1.61 -3.34 15.23
CA ILE A 147 -2.03 -4.51 16.02
C ILE A 147 -2.18 -4.14 17.50
N LEU A 148 -1.19 -3.45 18.07
CA LEU A 148 -1.27 -3.03 19.48
C LEU A 148 -2.43 -2.06 19.75
N ASN A 149 -2.76 -1.19 18.80
CA ASN A 149 -3.91 -0.29 18.94
C ASN A 149 -5.23 -1.09 18.89
N ALA A 150 -5.37 -2.04 17.97
CA ALA A 150 -6.54 -2.92 17.90
C ALA A 150 -6.73 -3.71 19.20
N VAL A 151 -5.65 -4.28 19.76
CA VAL A 151 -5.68 -4.99 21.06
C VAL A 151 -6.14 -4.06 22.18
N LYS A 152 -5.62 -2.82 22.25
CA LYS A 152 -6.03 -1.85 23.28
C LYS A 152 -7.52 -1.47 23.18
N GLU A 153 -8.03 -1.31 21.97
CA GLU A 153 -9.45 -1.02 21.75
C GLU A 153 -10.34 -2.20 22.17
N LEU A 154 -9.97 -3.42 21.81
CA LEU A 154 -10.68 -4.63 22.22
C LEU A 154 -10.67 -4.79 23.76
N CYS A 155 -9.51 -4.65 24.39
CA CYS A 155 -9.42 -4.69 25.87
C CYS A 155 -10.31 -3.64 26.54
N LYS A 156 -10.39 -2.42 25.98
CA LYS A 156 -11.28 -1.37 26.48
C LYS A 156 -12.74 -1.76 26.36
N LYS A 157 -13.16 -2.33 25.24
CA LYS A 157 -14.53 -2.82 25.02
C LYS A 157 -14.91 -3.95 25.96
N VAL A 158 -13.99 -4.94 26.18
CA VAL A 158 -14.21 -6.00 27.17
C VAL A 158 -14.37 -5.42 28.57
N LYS A 159 -13.48 -4.50 28.99
CA LYS A 159 -13.54 -3.86 30.30
C LYS A 159 -14.85 -3.07 30.52
N ASN A 160 -15.38 -2.45 29.46
CA ASN A 160 -16.64 -1.71 29.52
C ASN A 160 -17.89 -2.63 29.48
N GLY A 161 -17.74 -3.93 29.18
CA GLY A 161 -18.85 -4.87 29.00
C GLY A 161 -19.53 -4.75 27.62
N ASP A 162 -18.92 -4.07 26.66
CA ASP A 162 -19.45 -3.91 25.28
C ASP A 162 -19.35 -5.20 24.48
N ILE A 163 -18.33 -6.05 24.78
CA ILE A 163 -18.10 -7.36 24.20
C ILE A 163 -17.59 -8.32 25.28
N ASN A 164 -17.74 -9.65 25.06
CA ASN A 164 -17.11 -10.66 25.91
C ASN A 164 -15.73 -11.05 25.32
N GLU A 165 -14.77 -11.42 26.18
CA GLU A 165 -13.45 -11.87 25.73
C GLU A 165 -13.49 -13.08 24.79
N ASN A 166 -14.51 -13.95 24.95
CA ASN A 166 -14.72 -15.14 24.12
C ASN A 166 -15.32 -14.79 22.74
N ASP A 167 -15.79 -13.57 22.53
CA ASP A 167 -16.31 -13.09 21.23
C ASP A 167 -15.17 -12.59 20.32
N ILE A 168 -13.93 -12.51 20.88
CA ILE A 168 -12.78 -12.03 20.11
C ILE A 168 -12.30 -13.14 19.20
N ASP A 169 -12.64 -13.02 17.92
CA ASP A 169 -12.19 -13.85 16.81
C ASP A 169 -11.38 -13.02 15.78
N GLU A 170 -10.91 -13.66 14.73
CA GLU A 170 -10.16 -13.02 13.65
C GLU A 170 -10.98 -11.90 13.01
N HIS A 171 -12.26 -12.14 12.75
CA HIS A 171 -13.15 -11.15 12.12
C HIS A 171 -13.33 -9.90 12.99
N LEU A 172 -13.63 -10.08 14.28
CA LEU A 172 -13.78 -8.96 15.20
C LEU A 172 -12.47 -8.18 15.35
N PHE A 173 -11.33 -8.88 15.39
CA PHE A 173 -10.01 -8.25 15.42
C PHE A 173 -9.76 -7.38 14.18
N GLU A 174 -10.06 -7.90 12.99
CA GLU A 174 -9.91 -7.19 11.71
C GLU A 174 -10.74 -5.90 11.66
N GLN A 175 -11.93 -5.88 12.29
CA GLN A 175 -12.76 -4.67 12.39
C GLN A 175 -12.12 -3.55 13.23
N HIS A 176 -11.05 -3.84 13.98
CA HIS A 176 -10.30 -2.86 14.76
C HIS A 176 -8.95 -2.47 14.13
N LEU A 177 -8.58 -3.08 12.99
CA LEU A 177 -7.42 -2.66 12.22
C LEU A 177 -7.73 -1.40 11.40
N TYR A 178 -6.69 -0.63 11.06
CA TYR A 178 -6.83 0.52 10.15
C TYR A 178 -7.37 0.11 8.78
N THR A 179 -7.16 -1.17 8.41
CA THR A 179 -7.52 -1.77 7.13
C THR A 179 -8.89 -2.45 7.11
N LYS A 180 -9.74 -2.24 8.11
CA LYS A 180 -11.06 -2.88 8.26
C LYS A 180 -12.00 -2.80 7.04
N GLU A 181 -11.78 -1.81 6.16
CA GLU A 181 -12.55 -1.63 4.93
C GLU A 181 -11.81 -2.11 3.68
N LEU A 182 -10.65 -2.72 3.83
CA LEU A 182 -9.83 -3.24 2.74
C LEU A 182 -9.84 -4.77 2.74
N PRO A 183 -9.81 -5.42 1.58
CA PRO A 183 -9.60 -6.85 1.52
C PRO A 183 -8.16 -7.21 1.94
N PRO A 184 -7.89 -8.47 2.32
CA PRO A 184 -6.52 -8.96 2.49
C PRO A 184 -5.66 -8.68 1.26
N VAL A 185 -4.35 -8.55 1.46
CA VAL A 185 -3.39 -8.35 0.37
C VAL A 185 -3.17 -9.67 -0.37
N ASP A 186 -3.32 -9.65 -1.69
CA ASP A 186 -3.03 -10.81 -2.53
C ASP A 186 -1.58 -10.83 -3.02
N LEU A 187 -1.04 -9.65 -3.34
CA LEU A 187 0.32 -9.47 -3.84
C LEU A 187 1.02 -8.32 -3.15
N LEU A 188 2.15 -8.63 -2.52
CA LEU A 188 3.08 -7.64 -1.99
C LEU A 188 4.28 -7.52 -2.95
N ILE A 189 4.56 -6.32 -3.41
CA ILE A 189 5.74 -6.00 -4.23
C ILE A 189 6.68 -5.12 -3.40
N ARG A 190 7.96 -5.47 -3.36
CA ARG A 190 8.99 -4.58 -2.84
C ARG A 190 10.07 -4.38 -3.88
N THR A 191 10.37 -3.12 -4.17
CA THR A 191 11.44 -2.70 -5.07
C THR A 191 12.79 -2.70 -4.37
N SER A 192 13.88 -2.65 -5.15
CA SER A 192 15.27 -2.50 -4.70
C SER A 192 15.99 -3.75 -4.19
N GLY A 193 15.48 -4.97 -4.45
CA GLY A 193 16.15 -6.22 -4.14
C GLY A 193 16.18 -6.62 -2.65
N GLU A 194 15.50 -5.86 -1.77
CA GLU A 194 15.50 -6.11 -0.34
C GLU A 194 14.39 -7.09 0.06
N ALA A 195 14.75 -8.30 0.52
CA ALA A 195 13.81 -9.37 0.89
C ALA A 195 13.36 -9.28 2.35
N ARG A 196 12.55 -8.27 2.68
CA ARG A 196 11.92 -8.06 4.00
C ARG A 196 10.67 -7.21 3.87
N VAL A 197 9.73 -7.30 4.81
CA VAL A 197 8.46 -6.54 4.79
C VAL A 197 8.48 -5.27 5.63
N SER A 198 9.50 -5.05 6.43
CA SER A 198 9.74 -3.81 7.19
C SER A 198 8.52 -3.30 7.95
N ASN A 199 7.90 -4.17 8.74
CA ASN A 199 6.72 -3.83 9.56
C ASN A 199 5.49 -3.35 8.76
N PHE A 200 5.38 -3.77 7.47
CA PHE A 200 4.28 -3.39 6.60
C PHE A 200 3.21 -4.47 6.53
N MET A 201 1.98 -4.13 6.94
CA MET A 201 0.76 -4.92 6.78
C MET A 201 0.87 -6.39 7.20
N LEU A 202 1.55 -6.69 8.35
CA LEU A 202 1.88 -8.07 8.78
C LEU A 202 0.65 -8.99 8.88
N TRP A 203 -0.47 -8.49 9.37
CA TRP A 203 -1.71 -9.26 9.45
C TRP A 203 -2.29 -9.50 8.05
N GLN A 204 -2.34 -8.46 7.24
CA GLN A 204 -3.01 -8.46 5.95
C GLN A 204 -2.27 -9.25 4.86
N ILE A 205 -0.94 -9.43 5.01
CA ILE A 205 -0.10 -10.18 4.06
C ILE A 205 0.07 -11.66 4.43
N ALA A 206 -0.64 -12.16 5.45
CA ALA A 206 -0.45 -13.53 5.95
C ALA A 206 -0.48 -14.62 4.86
N TYR A 207 -1.26 -14.41 3.80
CA TYR A 207 -1.36 -15.31 2.64
C TYR A 207 -1.04 -14.62 1.31
N ALA A 208 -0.35 -13.46 1.35
CA ALA A 208 0.03 -12.75 0.13
C ALA A 208 1.20 -13.46 -0.59
N GLU A 209 1.16 -13.46 -1.92
CA GLU A 209 2.36 -13.70 -2.70
C GLU A 209 3.31 -12.51 -2.54
N MET A 210 4.60 -12.77 -2.36
CA MET A 210 5.60 -11.72 -2.15
C MET A 210 6.60 -11.72 -3.28
N GLN A 211 6.82 -10.54 -3.87
CA GLN A 211 7.82 -10.35 -4.93
C GLN A 211 8.80 -9.26 -4.52
N PHE A 212 10.07 -9.65 -4.47
CA PHE A 212 11.20 -8.77 -4.18
C PHE A 212 11.96 -8.56 -5.49
N ILE A 213 11.86 -7.35 -6.07
CA ILE A 213 12.41 -7.04 -7.39
C ILE A 213 13.58 -6.06 -7.30
N ASP A 214 14.58 -6.21 -8.17
CA ASP A 214 15.81 -5.41 -8.12
C ASP A 214 15.61 -3.96 -8.60
N VAL A 215 14.54 -3.66 -9.34
CA VAL A 215 14.24 -2.34 -9.85
C VAL A 215 14.16 -1.34 -8.70
N LEU A 216 14.84 -0.19 -8.80
CA LEU A 216 14.72 0.91 -7.85
C LEU A 216 13.41 1.66 -8.09
N TRP A 217 12.75 2.12 -7.02
CA TRP A 217 11.41 2.69 -7.15
C TRP A 217 11.26 3.78 -8.22
N PRO A 218 12.16 4.79 -8.40
CA PRO A 218 11.99 5.79 -9.45
C PRO A 218 12.00 5.24 -10.89
N ASP A 219 12.56 4.04 -11.09
CA ASP A 219 12.59 3.35 -12.39
C ASP A 219 11.43 2.35 -12.56
N PHE A 220 10.53 2.25 -11.59
CA PHE A 220 9.35 1.39 -11.66
C PHE A 220 8.37 1.91 -12.72
N THR A 221 7.91 1.00 -13.60
CA THR A 221 7.05 1.31 -14.73
C THR A 221 5.79 0.44 -14.72
N LYS A 222 4.81 0.78 -15.57
CA LYS A 222 3.64 -0.08 -15.82
C LYS A 222 4.05 -1.49 -16.27
N GLU A 223 5.05 -1.58 -17.13
CA GLU A 223 5.57 -2.86 -17.63
C GLU A 223 6.11 -3.72 -16.49
N THR A 224 6.86 -3.10 -15.55
CA THR A 224 7.32 -3.77 -14.31
C THR A 224 6.13 -4.26 -13.47
N PHE A 225 5.10 -3.43 -13.31
CA PHE A 225 3.90 -3.82 -12.58
C PHE A 225 3.21 -5.02 -13.25
N PHE A 226 2.99 -4.97 -14.57
CA PHE A 226 2.34 -6.06 -15.31
C PHE A 226 3.17 -7.35 -15.27
N GLN A 227 4.51 -7.25 -15.27
CA GLN A 227 5.35 -8.42 -15.08
C GLN A 227 5.14 -9.06 -13.71
N CYS A 228 5.03 -8.26 -12.64
CA CYS A 228 4.71 -8.77 -11.31
C CYS A 228 3.33 -9.47 -11.28
N ILE A 229 2.34 -8.96 -12.03
CA ILE A 229 1.04 -9.62 -12.14
C ILE A 229 1.17 -10.95 -12.90
N LEU A 230 1.92 -11.03 -14.00
CA LEU A 230 2.18 -12.29 -14.70
C LEU A 230 2.82 -13.33 -13.77
N ASP A 231 3.84 -12.93 -13.02
CA ASP A 231 4.51 -13.81 -12.08
C ASP A 231 3.58 -14.29 -10.96
N TYR A 232 2.70 -13.42 -10.46
CA TYR A 232 1.62 -13.79 -9.52
C TYR A 232 0.70 -14.86 -10.13
N GLN A 233 0.30 -14.72 -11.38
CA GLN A 233 -0.60 -15.65 -12.07
C GLN A 233 -0.02 -17.04 -12.29
N THR A 234 1.30 -17.20 -12.18
CA THR A 234 1.95 -18.52 -12.21
C THR A 234 1.89 -19.28 -10.90
N LYS A 235 1.48 -18.62 -9.80
CA LYS A 235 1.45 -19.20 -8.47
C LYS A 235 0.12 -19.89 -8.19
N GLU A 236 0.18 -21.07 -7.58
CA GLU A 236 -0.99 -21.78 -7.07
C GLU A 236 -1.24 -21.36 -5.61
N ARG A 237 -2.30 -20.61 -5.36
CA ARG A 237 -2.67 -20.14 -4.02
C ARG A 237 -3.51 -21.19 -3.30
N ARG A 238 -2.90 -21.91 -2.37
CA ARG A 238 -3.48 -23.10 -1.73
C ARG A 238 -4.26 -22.82 -0.45
N PHE A 239 -3.96 -21.75 0.27
CA PHE A 239 -4.59 -21.40 1.56
C PHE A 239 -4.65 -22.59 2.53
N GLY A 240 -3.53 -23.34 2.65
CA GLY A 240 -3.42 -24.52 3.49
C GLY A 240 -4.02 -25.82 2.91
N LYS A 241 -4.57 -25.79 1.68
CA LYS A 241 -5.09 -26.98 0.96
C LYS A 241 -4.00 -27.66 0.14
N ILE A 242 -4.24 -28.89 -0.27
CA ILE A 242 -3.44 -29.60 -1.28
C ILE A 242 -3.99 -29.33 -2.69
N SER A 243 -3.18 -29.51 -3.75
CA SER A 243 -3.57 -29.18 -5.12
C SER A 243 -4.83 -29.89 -5.58
N GLU A 244 -4.98 -31.18 -5.21
CA GLU A 244 -6.16 -32.00 -5.56
C GLU A 244 -7.47 -31.48 -4.97
N GLN A 245 -7.41 -30.66 -3.91
CA GLN A 245 -8.59 -30.02 -3.30
C GLN A 245 -9.00 -28.73 -4.00
N LEU A 246 -8.19 -28.21 -4.92
CA LEU A 246 -8.45 -27.00 -5.69
C LEU A 246 -9.14 -27.32 -7.03
N GLU A 247 -8.92 -28.53 -7.58
CA GLU A 247 -9.47 -28.97 -8.86
C GLU A 247 -10.99 -29.31 -8.80
N ASN A 248 -11.57 -29.41 -7.60
CA ASN A 248 -12.96 -29.77 -7.37
C ASN A 248 -13.91 -28.56 -7.18
N LYS A 249 -13.66 -27.44 -7.89
CA LYS A 249 -14.56 -26.28 -7.88
C LYS A 249 -15.15 -25.97 -9.25
#